data_aeb75c19048acb9866542a3fd85fb24d
#
_entry.id   aeb75c19048acb9866542a3fd85fb24d
#
_cell.length_a   1.000
_cell.length_b   1.000
_cell.length_c   1.000
_cell.angle_alpha   90.00
_cell.angle_beta   90.00
_cell.angle_gamma   90.00
#
_symmetry.space_group_name_H-M   'P 1'
#
loop_
_entity.id
_entity.type
_entity.pdbx_description
1 polymer ?
#
loop_
_entity_poly.entity_id
_entity_poly.type
_entity_poly.pdbx_seq_one_letter_code
_entity_poly.pdbx_strand_id
1 'polypeptide(L)'
;DFEKPNRVHTLFPEEVKEKMWPLPVSELFMAGKSSVAILEKLEIRTIGELAQTDPKLLEFHLKSHGRTLWEFANGIGDAKVQSEETAAKGVGNSTTLPKDVEKAEDAKKVLFSLAESVGKRLRKAGQKANMVSVEIRYSDFQNVSHQKQLGRASGADQVIYEAACSLFDELWNGEPIRLLGVRTAKLVDEDEPEQLSLFDLQFEVKSEKPKKSMEKLKKLSAAMGEIRGKYGADAVIRGSVLEQREKEKKYEKKQF
;
A
#
# COMPACT_ATOMS: atom_id res chain seq x y z
N ASP A 1 -14.31 -10.70 -23.60
CA ASP A 1 -14.09 -11.16 -25.00
C ASP A 1 -15.01 -12.34 -25.32
N PHE A 2 -16.11 -12.11 -26.04
CA PHE A 2 -17.05 -13.17 -26.42
C PHE A 2 -16.45 -14.17 -27.41
N GLU A 3 -15.64 -13.72 -28.33
CA GLU A 3 -14.94 -14.55 -29.31
C GLU A 3 -13.56 -13.99 -29.63
N LYS A 4 -12.56 -14.85 -29.73
CA LYS A 4 -11.18 -14.56 -30.13
C LYS A 4 -10.80 -15.44 -31.33
N PRO A 5 -9.84 -15.05 -32.15
CA PRO A 5 -9.12 -13.77 -32.24
C PRO A 5 -9.78 -12.80 -33.24
N ASN A 6 -9.30 -11.54 -33.24
CA ASN A 6 -9.56 -10.53 -34.28
C ASN A 6 -11.05 -10.12 -34.44
N ARG A 7 -11.84 -10.13 -33.37
CA ARG A 7 -13.22 -9.65 -33.36
C ARG A 7 -13.44 -8.48 -32.42
N VAL A 8 -14.31 -7.56 -32.80
CA VAL A 8 -14.81 -6.47 -31.99
C VAL A 8 -16.25 -6.78 -31.64
N HIS A 9 -16.55 -6.76 -30.35
CA HIS A 9 -17.93 -6.93 -29.86
C HIS A 9 -18.41 -5.63 -29.25
N THR A 10 -19.68 -5.32 -29.47
CA THR A 10 -20.38 -4.22 -28.84
C THR A 10 -21.24 -4.77 -27.71
N LEU A 11 -21.41 -3.97 -26.66
CA LEU A 11 -22.33 -4.21 -25.57
C LEU A 11 -22.98 -2.87 -25.21
N PHE A 12 -24.12 -2.60 -25.82
CA PHE A 12 -24.92 -1.42 -25.50
C PHE A 12 -25.88 -1.72 -24.32
N PRO A 13 -26.42 -0.71 -23.63
CA PRO A 13 -27.30 -0.92 -22.46
C PRO A 13 -28.48 -1.86 -22.75
N GLU A 14 -29.10 -1.74 -23.92
CA GLU A 14 -30.20 -2.60 -24.36
C GLU A 14 -29.79 -4.06 -24.62
N GLU A 15 -28.53 -4.32 -24.89
CA GLU A 15 -27.98 -5.64 -25.21
C GLU A 15 -27.53 -6.40 -23.93
N VAL A 16 -27.47 -5.75 -22.78
CA VAL A 16 -26.95 -6.31 -21.52
C VAL A 16 -27.68 -7.61 -21.15
N LYS A 17 -29.01 -7.62 -21.23
CA LYS A 17 -29.81 -8.78 -20.89
C LYS A 17 -29.62 -9.95 -21.83
N GLU A 18 -29.44 -9.69 -23.10
CA GLU A 18 -29.30 -10.73 -24.12
C GLU A 18 -27.88 -11.27 -24.20
N LYS A 19 -26.88 -10.40 -24.16
CA LYS A 19 -25.48 -10.78 -24.40
C LYS A 19 -24.71 -11.07 -23.11
N MET A 20 -24.97 -10.35 -22.02
CA MET A 20 -24.19 -10.45 -20.80
C MET A 20 -24.82 -11.36 -19.73
N TRP A 21 -26.14 -11.26 -19.53
CA TRP A 21 -26.81 -12.00 -18.46
C TRP A 21 -26.70 -13.53 -18.55
N PRO A 22 -26.66 -14.18 -19.75
CA PRO A 22 -26.48 -15.62 -19.86
C PRO A 22 -25.07 -16.10 -19.47
N LEU A 23 -24.09 -15.21 -19.37
CA LEU A 23 -22.73 -15.59 -19.07
C LEU A 23 -22.56 -16.00 -17.59
N PRO A 24 -21.59 -16.89 -17.29
CA PRO A 24 -21.21 -17.20 -15.91
C PRO A 24 -20.81 -15.95 -15.14
N VAL A 25 -21.14 -15.90 -13.86
CA VAL A 25 -20.80 -14.75 -13.00
C VAL A 25 -19.28 -14.51 -12.88
N SER A 26 -18.47 -15.51 -13.12
CA SER A 26 -17.01 -15.41 -13.18
C SER A 26 -16.49 -14.55 -14.32
N GLU A 27 -17.29 -14.33 -15.37
CA GLU A 27 -16.91 -13.47 -16.51
C GLU A 27 -17.20 -11.99 -16.25
N LEU A 28 -17.91 -11.67 -15.18
CA LEU A 28 -18.20 -10.28 -14.82
C LEU A 28 -16.92 -9.58 -14.34
N PHE A 29 -16.67 -8.39 -14.89
CA PHE A 29 -15.56 -7.55 -14.45
C PHE A 29 -15.61 -7.32 -12.94
N MET A 30 -14.47 -7.48 -12.26
CA MET A 30 -14.29 -7.44 -10.81
C MET A 30 -14.88 -8.61 -10.01
N ALA A 31 -15.54 -9.59 -10.60
CA ALA A 31 -15.91 -10.82 -9.93
C ALA A 31 -14.69 -11.74 -9.79
N GLY A 32 -13.87 -11.52 -8.76
CA GLY A 32 -12.71 -12.36 -8.47
C GLY A 32 -13.12 -13.70 -7.84
N LYS A 33 -12.18 -14.67 -7.81
CA LYS A 33 -12.41 -16.04 -7.32
C LYS A 33 -13.12 -16.11 -5.95
N SER A 34 -12.76 -15.22 -5.00
CA SER A 34 -13.38 -15.17 -3.67
C SER A 34 -14.84 -14.71 -3.73
N SER A 35 -15.15 -13.73 -4.57
CA SER A 35 -16.52 -13.24 -4.75
C SER A 35 -17.38 -14.27 -5.46
N VAL A 36 -16.85 -14.91 -6.50
CA VAL A 36 -17.53 -16.00 -7.23
C VAL A 36 -17.87 -17.14 -6.29
N ALA A 37 -16.93 -17.60 -5.45
CA ALA A 37 -17.18 -18.66 -4.48
C ALA A 37 -18.28 -18.33 -3.45
N ILE A 38 -18.46 -17.04 -3.11
CA ILE A 38 -19.57 -16.60 -2.26
C ILE A 38 -20.89 -16.58 -3.04
N LEU A 39 -20.88 -16.05 -4.26
CA LEU A 39 -22.06 -16.02 -5.12
C LEU A 39 -22.59 -17.41 -5.46
N GLU A 40 -21.70 -18.35 -5.77
CA GLU A 40 -22.07 -19.77 -6.00
C GLU A 40 -22.71 -20.42 -4.77
N LYS A 41 -22.27 -20.09 -3.56
CA LYS A 41 -22.93 -20.56 -2.32
C LYS A 41 -24.33 -19.96 -2.13
N LEU A 42 -24.60 -18.81 -2.74
CA LEU A 42 -25.92 -18.18 -2.79
C LEU A 42 -26.76 -18.66 -4.00
N GLU A 43 -26.26 -19.68 -4.71
CA GLU A 43 -26.86 -20.24 -5.94
C GLU A 43 -26.91 -19.24 -7.11
N ILE A 44 -26.11 -18.18 -7.07
CA ILE A 44 -25.96 -17.19 -8.13
C ILE A 44 -24.81 -17.61 -9.03
N ARG A 45 -25.14 -18.12 -10.21
CA ARG A 45 -24.17 -18.69 -11.16
C ARG A 45 -23.98 -17.86 -12.41
N THR A 46 -25.00 -17.10 -12.79
CA THR A 46 -24.98 -16.23 -13.98
C THR A 46 -25.02 -14.76 -13.61
N ILE A 47 -24.59 -13.91 -14.56
CA ILE A 47 -24.65 -12.45 -14.39
C ILE A 47 -26.11 -12.01 -14.28
N GLY A 48 -27.02 -12.66 -14.99
CA GLY A 48 -28.45 -12.36 -14.92
C GLY A 48 -29.10 -12.66 -13.57
N GLU A 49 -28.73 -13.77 -12.94
CA GLU A 49 -29.15 -14.10 -11.57
C GLU A 49 -28.63 -13.08 -10.58
N LEU A 50 -27.36 -12.66 -10.72
CA LEU A 50 -26.78 -11.58 -9.91
C LEU A 50 -27.52 -10.26 -10.08
N ALA A 51 -27.82 -9.88 -11.31
CA ALA A 51 -28.52 -8.64 -11.64
C ALA A 51 -29.95 -8.57 -11.05
N GLN A 52 -30.60 -9.73 -10.91
CA GLN A 52 -31.96 -9.87 -10.38
C GLN A 52 -32.02 -10.08 -8.86
N THR A 53 -30.88 -10.32 -8.23
CA THR A 53 -30.78 -10.54 -6.77
C THR A 53 -30.94 -9.20 -6.03
N ASP A 54 -31.55 -9.24 -4.83
CA ASP A 54 -31.64 -8.03 -3.97
C ASP A 54 -30.23 -7.53 -3.61
N PRO A 55 -29.89 -6.28 -3.96
CA PRO A 55 -28.59 -5.72 -3.64
C PRO A 55 -28.26 -5.73 -2.15
N LYS A 56 -29.25 -5.69 -1.25
CA LYS A 56 -29.01 -5.78 0.20
C LYS A 56 -28.48 -7.13 0.61
N LEU A 57 -28.94 -8.22 -0.02
CA LEU A 57 -28.41 -9.57 0.22
C LEU A 57 -26.93 -9.64 -0.21
N LEU A 58 -26.59 -9.05 -1.34
CA LEU A 58 -25.23 -9.00 -1.84
C LEU A 58 -24.32 -8.12 -0.94
N GLU A 59 -24.84 -6.99 -0.46
CA GLU A 59 -24.13 -6.13 0.50
C GLU A 59 -23.88 -6.83 1.83
N PHE A 60 -24.79 -7.67 2.30
CA PHE A 60 -24.62 -8.45 3.51
C PHE A 60 -23.42 -9.41 3.42
N HIS A 61 -23.27 -10.11 2.29
CA HIS A 61 -22.22 -11.11 2.10
C HIS A 61 -20.91 -10.55 1.56
N LEU A 62 -20.96 -9.55 0.68
CA LEU A 62 -19.82 -8.99 -0.06
C LEU A 62 -19.54 -7.52 0.30
N LYS A 63 -20.30 -6.96 1.24
CA LYS A 63 -20.21 -5.54 1.64
C LYS A 63 -20.43 -4.60 0.43
N SER A 64 -19.74 -3.45 0.41
CA SER A 64 -19.83 -2.50 -0.72
C SER A 64 -19.52 -3.12 -2.08
N HIS A 65 -18.68 -4.16 -2.11
CA HIS A 65 -18.34 -4.84 -3.34
C HIS A 65 -19.53 -5.60 -3.95
N GLY A 66 -20.43 -6.11 -3.13
CA GLY A 66 -21.66 -6.75 -3.59
C GLY A 66 -22.55 -5.79 -4.38
N ARG A 67 -22.68 -4.55 -3.91
CA ARG A 67 -23.40 -3.50 -4.65
C ARG A 67 -22.74 -3.17 -5.97
N THR A 68 -21.43 -3.01 -5.98
CA THR A 68 -20.67 -2.74 -7.22
C THR A 68 -20.86 -3.84 -8.26
N LEU A 69 -20.82 -5.11 -7.85
CA LEU A 69 -21.06 -6.24 -8.76
C LEU A 69 -22.50 -6.24 -9.29
N TRP A 70 -23.48 -5.92 -8.45
CA TRP A 70 -24.87 -5.79 -8.88
C TRP A 70 -25.05 -4.67 -9.90
N GLU A 71 -24.45 -3.50 -9.65
CA GLU A 71 -24.47 -2.37 -10.59
C GLU A 71 -23.87 -2.77 -11.94
N PHE A 72 -22.69 -3.41 -11.94
CA PHE A 72 -22.05 -3.87 -13.17
C PHE A 72 -22.88 -4.92 -13.91
N ALA A 73 -23.53 -5.85 -13.18
CA ALA A 73 -24.43 -6.85 -13.79
C ALA A 73 -25.65 -6.21 -14.47
N ASN A 74 -26.06 -5.04 -14.01
CA ASN A 74 -27.14 -4.23 -14.62
C ASN A 74 -26.63 -3.23 -15.66
N GLY A 75 -25.34 -3.27 -16.02
CA GLY A 75 -24.76 -2.32 -16.97
C GLY A 75 -24.62 -0.90 -16.42
N ILE A 76 -24.70 -0.75 -15.10
CA ILE A 76 -24.52 0.54 -14.41
C ILE A 76 -23.05 0.67 -14.07
N GLY A 77 -22.38 1.66 -14.62
CA GLY A 77 -20.98 1.96 -14.34
C GLY A 77 -20.69 3.44 -14.48
N ASP A 78 -19.63 3.89 -13.79
CA ASP A 78 -19.14 5.26 -13.97
C ASP A 78 -18.21 5.32 -15.18
N ALA A 79 -18.75 5.77 -16.30
CA ALA A 79 -18.02 5.91 -17.56
C ALA A 79 -17.23 7.24 -17.65
N LYS A 80 -17.36 8.14 -16.67
CA LYS A 80 -16.67 9.43 -16.70
C LYS A 80 -15.24 9.25 -16.24
N VAL A 81 -14.29 9.62 -17.10
CA VAL A 81 -12.89 9.78 -16.72
C VAL A 81 -12.82 11.01 -15.80
N GLN A 82 -12.37 10.78 -14.57
CA GLN A 82 -12.14 11.87 -13.62
C GLN A 82 -10.87 12.62 -14.05
N SER A 83 -11.03 13.90 -14.40
CA SER A 83 -9.93 14.79 -14.76
C SER A 83 -9.26 15.43 -13.54
N GLU A 84 -9.91 15.40 -12.38
CA GLU A 84 -9.37 15.94 -11.15
C GLU A 84 -8.55 14.88 -10.39
N GLU A 85 -7.35 15.27 -9.95
CA GLU A 85 -6.53 14.41 -9.11
C GLU A 85 -7.21 14.22 -7.74
N THR A 86 -7.57 12.99 -7.41
CA THR A 86 -8.06 12.67 -6.07
C THR A 86 -6.90 12.64 -5.08
N ALA A 87 -7.13 13.15 -3.88
CA ALA A 87 -6.14 13.13 -2.81
C ALA A 87 -5.65 11.69 -2.53
N ALA A 88 -4.34 11.52 -2.45
CA ALA A 88 -3.75 10.22 -2.16
C ALA A 88 -4.17 9.73 -0.78
N LYS A 89 -4.68 8.51 -0.67
CA LYS A 89 -5.07 7.88 0.60
C LYS A 89 -3.87 7.34 1.40
N GLY A 90 -2.73 7.22 0.76
CA GLY A 90 -1.51 6.72 1.38
C GLY A 90 -0.33 6.75 0.40
N VAL A 91 0.88 6.71 0.95
CA VAL A 91 2.14 6.62 0.21
C VAL A 91 2.85 5.36 0.64
N GLY A 92 3.23 4.51 -0.30
CA GLY A 92 3.94 3.27 -0.01
C GLY A 92 5.03 2.98 -1.03
N ASN A 93 5.97 2.16 -0.61
CA ASN A 93 6.99 1.58 -1.47
C ASN A 93 7.27 0.15 -1.02
N SER A 94 7.51 -0.75 -1.97
CA SER A 94 7.90 -2.12 -1.72
C SER A 94 8.97 -2.55 -2.71
N THR A 95 9.77 -3.53 -2.32
CA THR A 95 10.80 -4.09 -3.20
C THR A 95 10.88 -5.60 -3.07
N THR A 96 10.94 -6.28 -4.21
CA THR A 96 11.33 -7.68 -4.28
C THR A 96 12.85 -7.74 -4.14
N LEU A 97 13.33 -8.57 -3.23
CA LEU A 97 14.75 -8.67 -2.94
C LEU A 97 15.44 -9.53 -4.00
N PRO A 98 16.67 -9.18 -4.42
CA PRO A 98 17.42 -9.96 -5.40
C PRO A 98 17.71 -11.39 -4.92
N LYS A 99 17.84 -11.57 -3.60
CA LYS A 99 17.97 -12.83 -2.89
C LYS A 99 17.12 -12.77 -1.63
N ASP A 100 16.50 -13.88 -1.27
CA ASP A 100 15.71 -13.99 -0.05
C ASP A 100 16.58 -13.66 1.18
N VAL A 101 16.05 -12.84 2.08
CA VAL A 101 16.74 -12.37 3.28
C VAL A 101 16.32 -13.21 4.48
N GLU A 102 17.33 -13.74 5.19
CA GLU A 102 17.16 -14.62 6.35
C GLU A 102 17.56 -13.96 7.67
N LYS A 103 18.07 -12.72 7.63
CA LYS A 103 18.55 -12.00 8.82
C LYS A 103 17.75 -10.72 9.03
N ALA A 104 17.31 -10.53 10.28
CA ALA A 104 16.58 -9.31 10.66
C ALA A 104 17.36 -8.02 10.37
N GLU A 105 18.67 -8.02 10.57
CA GLU A 105 19.52 -6.86 10.33
C GLU A 105 19.51 -6.42 8.86
N ASP A 106 19.55 -7.37 7.92
CA ASP A 106 19.52 -7.05 6.49
C ASP A 106 18.13 -6.62 6.05
N ALA A 107 17.06 -7.25 6.59
CA ALA A 107 15.69 -6.80 6.39
C ALA A 107 15.47 -5.36 6.89
N LYS A 108 15.97 -5.01 8.07
CA LYS A 108 15.88 -3.66 8.64
C LYS A 108 16.61 -2.61 7.82
N LYS A 109 17.72 -2.95 7.14
CA LYS A 109 18.37 -2.04 6.19
C LYS A 109 17.48 -1.73 4.97
N VAL A 110 16.79 -2.75 4.46
CA VAL A 110 15.82 -2.56 3.38
C VAL A 110 14.65 -1.69 3.84
N LEU A 111 14.06 -1.97 5.00
CA LEU A 111 13.00 -1.16 5.59
C LEU A 111 13.41 0.31 5.75
N PHE A 112 14.67 0.56 6.10
CA PHE A 112 15.20 1.92 6.18
C PHE A 112 15.17 2.63 4.82
N SER A 113 15.64 2.00 3.76
CA SER A 113 15.61 2.55 2.40
C SER A 113 14.18 2.83 1.92
N LEU A 114 13.25 1.92 2.24
CA LEU A 114 11.83 2.09 1.92
C LEU A 114 11.22 3.27 2.71
N ALA A 115 11.54 3.40 3.99
CA ALA A 115 11.09 4.50 4.84
C ALA A 115 11.62 5.86 4.35
N GLU A 116 12.90 5.95 3.93
CA GLU A 116 13.46 7.16 3.31
C GLU A 116 12.68 7.54 2.04
N SER A 117 12.39 6.57 1.17
CA SER A 117 11.63 6.79 -0.07
C SER A 117 10.22 7.31 0.22
N VAL A 118 9.53 6.70 1.17
CA VAL A 118 8.17 7.10 1.59
C VAL A 118 8.17 8.49 2.22
N GLY A 119 9.07 8.75 3.17
CA GLY A 119 9.18 10.05 3.84
C GLY A 119 9.53 11.19 2.88
N LYS A 120 10.41 10.92 1.90
CA LYS A 120 10.71 11.89 0.83
C LYS A 120 9.47 12.25 0.02
N ARG A 121 8.63 11.28 -0.32
CA ARG A 121 7.40 11.51 -1.08
C ARG A 121 6.35 12.27 -0.28
N LEU A 122 6.20 11.95 1.02
CA LEU A 122 5.31 12.67 1.94
C LEU A 122 5.72 14.14 2.03
N ARG A 123 6.99 14.43 2.29
CA ARG A 123 7.50 15.82 2.36
C ARG A 123 7.32 16.58 1.05
N LYS A 124 7.56 15.92 -0.09
CA LYS A 124 7.32 16.55 -1.40
C LYS A 124 5.86 16.92 -1.61
N ALA A 125 4.94 16.14 -1.03
CA ALA A 125 3.50 16.38 -1.10
C ALA A 125 3.00 17.34 0.00
N GLY A 126 3.86 17.84 0.90
CA GLY A 126 3.44 18.64 2.06
C GLY A 126 2.57 17.87 3.05
N GLN A 127 2.78 16.56 3.17
CA GLN A 127 1.92 15.66 3.94
C GLN A 127 2.67 14.95 5.06
N LYS A 128 1.92 14.60 6.10
CA LYS A 128 2.30 13.71 7.20
C LYS A 128 1.36 12.51 7.22
N ALA A 129 1.76 11.43 7.85
CA ALA A 129 0.95 10.23 8.01
C ALA A 129 0.72 9.88 9.48
N ASN A 130 -0.47 9.41 9.80
CA ASN A 130 -0.84 8.93 11.12
C ASN A 130 -0.76 7.40 11.26
N MET A 131 -0.50 6.67 10.18
CA MET A 131 -0.44 5.21 10.19
C MET A 131 0.72 4.72 9.34
N VAL A 132 1.43 3.71 9.84
CA VAL A 132 2.46 2.95 9.12
C VAL A 132 2.03 1.50 9.07
N SER A 133 2.26 0.84 7.94
CA SER A 133 2.11 -0.60 7.77
C SER A 133 3.35 -1.20 7.14
N VAL A 134 3.64 -2.44 7.50
CA VAL A 134 4.69 -3.27 6.91
C VAL A 134 4.03 -4.48 6.26
N GLU A 135 4.53 -4.83 5.09
CA GLU A 135 4.17 -6.04 4.35
C GLU A 135 5.42 -6.90 4.18
N ILE A 136 5.29 -8.18 4.48
CA ILE A 136 6.31 -9.21 4.22
C ILE A 136 5.71 -10.24 3.28
N ARG A 137 6.42 -10.56 2.21
CA ARG A 137 6.16 -11.76 1.41
C ARG A 137 7.30 -12.73 1.62
N TYR A 138 6.98 -13.92 2.03
CA TYR A 138 7.93 -15.01 2.24
C TYR A 138 8.31 -15.70 0.91
N SER A 139 9.30 -16.59 0.98
CA SER A 139 9.78 -17.35 -0.18
C SER A 139 8.73 -18.26 -0.82
N ASP A 140 7.76 -18.72 -0.02
CA ASP A 140 6.59 -19.51 -0.45
C ASP A 140 5.44 -18.66 -1.02
N PHE A 141 5.65 -17.34 -1.20
CA PHE A 141 4.68 -16.34 -1.65
C PHE A 141 3.53 -16.04 -0.69
N GLN A 142 3.55 -16.53 0.55
CA GLN A 142 2.62 -16.06 1.56
C GLN A 142 2.88 -14.59 1.90
N ASN A 143 1.79 -13.80 1.97
CA ASN A 143 1.85 -12.39 2.35
C ASN A 143 1.31 -12.21 3.75
N VAL A 144 2.03 -11.52 4.58
CA VAL A 144 1.58 -11.05 5.88
C VAL A 144 1.78 -9.54 5.99
N SER A 145 0.87 -8.87 6.67
CA SER A 145 0.98 -7.43 6.88
C SER A 145 0.41 -7.03 8.23
N HIS A 146 1.01 -6.03 8.83
CA HIS A 146 0.53 -5.42 10.05
C HIS A 146 0.66 -3.90 9.96
N GLN A 147 -0.21 -3.19 10.70
CA GLN A 147 -0.24 -1.74 10.69
C GLN A 147 -0.35 -1.19 12.11
N LYS A 148 0.21 0.00 12.32
CA LYS A 148 0.22 0.69 13.60
C LYS A 148 -0.11 2.15 13.40
N GLN A 149 -0.95 2.68 14.28
CA GLN A 149 -1.17 4.12 14.34
C GLN A 149 0.01 4.79 15.04
N LEU A 150 0.50 5.88 14.47
CA LEU A 150 1.51 6.71 15.12
C LEU A 150 0.85 7.56 16.20
N GLY A 151 1.56 7.83 17.28
CA GLY A 151 1.07 8.74 18.32
C GLY A 151 0.87 10.17 17.83
N ARG A 152 1.68 10.57 16.81
CA ARG A 152 1.57 11.87 16.14
C ARG A 152 1.83 11.69 14.63
N ALA A 153 1.15 12.49 13.83
CA ALA A 153 1.39 12.52 12.38
C ALA A 153 2.84 12.91 12.07
N SER A 154 3.50 12.13 11.21
CA SER A 154 4.90 12.38 10.86
C SER A 154 5.20 12.08 9.40
N GLY A 155 6.03 12.91 8.77
CA GLY A 155 6.67 12.65 7.47
C GLY A 155 8.18 12.38 7.61
N ALA A 156 8.67 12.20 8.87
CA ALA A 156 10.09 11.98 9.14
C ALA A 156 10.47 10.50 8.89
N ASP A 157 11.50 10.29 8.09
CA ASP A 157 12.02 8.97 7.71
C ASP A 157 12.29 8.10 8.94
N GLN A 158 12.88 8.68 9.98
CA GLN A 158 13.25 7.97 11.21
C GLN A 158 12.02 7.44 11.97
N VAL A 159 10.95 8.24 12.07
CA VAL A 159 9.70 7.84 12.75
C VAL A 159 9.02 6.71 11.99
N ILE A 160 8.98 6.82 10.65
CA ILE A 160 8.43 5.77 9.79
C ILE A 160 9.26 4.49 9.92
N TYR A 161 10.59 4.60 9.92
CA TYR A 161 11.50 3.48 10.07
C TYR A 161 11.36 2.77 11.42
N GLU A 162 11.33 3.53 12.53
CA GLU A 162 11.18 2.95 13.88
C GLU A 162 9.84 2.21 14.02
N ALA A 163 8.76 2.80 13.51
CA ALA A 163 7.46 2.14 13.46
C ALA A 163 7.48 0.87 12.59
N ALA A 164 8.15 0.94 11.42
CA ALA A 164 8.29 -0.21 10.53
C ALA A 164 9.13 -1.33 11.18
N CYS A 165 10.21 -1.01 11.89
CA CYS A 165 11.00 -2.00 12.62
C CYS A 165 10.19 -2.68 13.73
N SER A 166 9.42 -1.91 14.53
CA SER A 166 8.54 -2.47 15.56
C SER A 166 7.53 -3.46 14.95
N LEU A 167 6.87 -3.05 13.85
CA LEU A 167 5.92 -3.91 13.14
C LEU A 167 6.58 -5.16 12.53
N PHE A 168 7.78 -5.00 12.00
CA PHE A 168 8.55 -6.10 11.45
C PHE A 168 8.92 -7.13 12.53
N ASP A 169 9.39 -6.69 13.68
CA ASP A 169 9.76 -7.56 14.79
C ASP A 169 8.54 -8.33 15.36
N GLU A 170 7.34 -7.74 15.30
CA GLU A 170 6.09 -8.38 15.69
C GLU A 170 5.59 -9.39 14.64
N LEU A 171 5.87 -9.15 13.37
CA LEU A 171 5.28 -9.87 12.24
C LEU A 171 6.15 -11.02 11.71
N TRP A 172 7.47 -10.85 11.74
CA TRP A 172 8.40 -11.79 11.14
C TRP A 172 8.56 -13.05 11.97
N ASN A 173 8.35 -14.21 11.35
CA ASN A 173 8.42 -15.53 11.99
C ASN A 173 9.77 -16.23 11.84
N GLY A 174 10.79 -15.58 11.22
CA GLY A 174 12.10 -16.16 10.97
C GLY A 174 12.28 -16.82 9.61
N GLU A 175 11.21 -16.92 8.80
CA GLU A 175 11.29 -17.49 7.45
C GLU A 175 11.95 -16.53 6.45
N PRO A 176 12.55 -17.07 5.35
CA PRO A 176 13.19 -16.26 4.32
C PRO A 176 12.22 -15.29 3.66
N ILE A 177 12.63 -14.03 3.55
CA ILE A 177 11.83 -12.91 3.05
C ILE A 177 12.18 -12.63 1.60
N ARG A 178 11.16 -12.67 0.72
CA ARG A 178 11.27 -12.37 -0.71
C ARG A 178 10.94 -10.92 -1.06
N LEU A 179 9.99 -10.30 -0.35
CA LEU A 179 9.58 -8.91 -0.57
C LEU A 179 9.33 -8.23 0.76
N LEU A 180 9.75 -6.97 0.84
CA LEU A 180 9.40 -6.06 1.92
C LEU A 180 8.70 -4.81 1.39
N GLY A 181 7.68 -4.37 2.12
CA GLY A 181 6.95 -3.15 1.83
C GLY A 181 6.74 -2.29 3.07
N VAL A 182 6.82 -0.97 2.88
CA VAL A 182 6.42 0.04 3.88
C VAL A 182 5.38 0.94 3.24
N ARG A 183 4.26 1.12 3.91
CA ARG A 183 3.18 1.99 3.48
C ARG A 183 2.74 2.89 4.62
N THR A 184 2.39 4.13 4.26
CA THR A 184 1.76 5.09 5.18
C THR A 184 0.34 5.37 4.73
N ALA A 185 -0.54 5.65 5.69
CA ALA A 185 -1.93 5.97 5.46
C ALA A 185 -2.42 7.01 6.47
N LYS A 186 -3.70 7.40 6.35
CA LYS A 186 -4.29 8.50 7.12
C LYS A 186 -3.44 9.76 7.00
N LEU A 187 -3.27 10.18 5.73
CA LEU A 187 -2.47 11.37 5.42
C LEU A 187 -3.21 12.62 5.90
N VAL A 188 -2.44 13.56 6.41
CA VAL A 188 -2.88 14.90 6.83
C VAL A 188 -1.92 15.92 6.25
N ASP A 189 -2.36 17.13 6.02
CA ASP A 189 -1.51 18.20 5.53
C ASP A 189 -0.47 18.62 6.60
N GLU A 190 0.69 19.12 6.16
CA GLU A 190 1.77 19.47 7.08
C GLU A 190 1.35 20.54 8.09
N ASP A 191 0.48 21.47 7.68
CA ASP A 191 -0.01 22.59 8.48
C ASP A 191 -1.29 22.26 9.26
N GLU A 192 -1.84 21.03 9.13
CA GLU A 192 -3.03 20.63 9.87
C GLU A 192 -2.76 20.64 11.39
N PRO A 193 -3.61 21.31 12.19
CA PRO A 193 -3.43 21.39 13.63
C PRO A 193 -3.54 19.99 14.26
N GLU A 194 -2.55 19.62 15.05
CA GLU A 194 -2.54 18.33 15.76
C GLU A 194 -3.48 18.40 16.98
N GLN A 195 -4.44 17.49 17.04
CA GLN A 195 -5.24 17.28 18.24
C GLN A 195 -4.38 16.58 19.29
N LEU A 196 -3.95 17.31 20.30
CA LEU A 196 -3.20 16.74 21.43
C LEU A 196 -4.18 16.00 22.36
N SER A 197 -3.84 14.78 22.73
CA SER A 197 -4.57 14.06 23.77
C SER A 197 -4.12 14.57 25.15
N LEU A 198 -5.01 14.47 26.13
CA LEU A 198 -4.67 14.83 27.52
C LEU A 198 -3.49 14.01 28.07
N PHE A 199 -3.32 12.80 27.58
CA PHE A 199 -2.19 11.92 27.92
C PHE A 199 -0.87 12.41 27.31
N ASP A 200 -0.90 13.00 26.10
CA ASP A 200 0.29 13.57 25.48
C ASP A 200 0.85 14.74 26.26
N LEU A 201 -0.02 15.55 26.87
CA LEU A 201 0.36 16.66 27.75
C LEU A 201 1.08 16.18 29.03
N GLN A 202 0.71 15.03 29.58
CA GLN A 202 1.39 14.44 30.74
C GLN A 202 2.78 13.89 30.44
N PHE A 203 3.00 13.38 29.18
CA PHE A 203 4.31 12.91 28.72
C PHE A 203 5.24 14.06 28.33
N GLU A 204 4.72 15.17 27.82
CA GLU A 204 5.53 16.36 27.46
C GLU A 204 6.17 17.02 28.69
N VAL A 205 5.50 17.00 29.84
CA VAL A 205 6.03 17.56 31.09
C VAL A 205 7.24 16.77 31.65
N LYS A 206 7.40 15.50 31.27
CA LYS A 206 8.47 14.61 31.75
C LYS A 206 9.68 14.48 30.85
N SER A 207 9.66 15.01 29.60
CA SER A 207 10.77 14.80 28.65
C SER A 207 11.03 15.98 27.72
N GLU A 208 11.86 16.93 28.15
CA GLU A 208 12.43 17.97 27.25
C GLU A 208 13.36 17.41 26.15
N LYS A 209 13.84 16.17 26.29
CA LYS A 209 14.79 15.54 25.36
C LYS A 209 14.22 15.12 23.98
N PRO A 210 12.96 14.64 23.81
CA PRO A 210 12.47 14.18 22.51
C PRO A 210 12.25 15.29 21.49
N LYS A 211 11.77 16.47 21.89
CA LYS A 211 11.50 17.58 20.92
C LYS A 211 12.74 18.06 20.19
N LYS A 212 13.85 18.30 20.91
CA LYS A 212 15.14 18.73 20.29
C LYS A 212 15.74 17.67 19.39
N SER A 213 15.56 16.39 19.69
CA SER A 213 16.04 15.28 18.87
C SER A 213 15.23 15.15 17.58
N MET A 214 13.91 15.25 17.65
CA MET A 214 13.02 15.19 16.47
C MET A 214 13.22 16.37 15.53
N GLU A 215 13.43 17.58 16.07
CA GLU A 215 13.69 18.76 15.27
C GLU A 215 15.05 18.70 14.55
N LYS A 216 16.07 18.15 15.21
CA LYS A 216 17.36 17.85 14.57
C LYS A 216 17.24 16.83 13.46
N LEU A 217 16.46 15.77 13.67
CA LEU A 217 16.22 14.74 12.65
C LEU A 217 15.46 15.30 11.45
N LYS A 218 14.45 16.15 11.66
CA LYS A 218 13.76 16.87 10.58
C LYS A 218 14.72 17.74 9.76
N LYS A 219 15.55 18.55 10.43
CA LYS A 219 16.55 19.40 9.77
C LYS A 219 17.58 18.58 8.99
N LEU A 220 18.04 17.46 9.55
CA LEU A 220 18.96 16.54 8.89
C LEU A 220 18.34 15.93 7.63
N SER A 221 17.10 15.41 7.73
CA SER A 221 16.38 14.80 6.60
C SER A 221 16.12 15.85 5.49
N ALA A 222 15.77 17.08 5.85
CA ALA A 222 15.58 18.16 4.91
C ALA A 222 16.88 18.51 4.18
N ALA A 223 17.98 18.75 4.92
CA ALA A 223 19.29 19.06 4.35
C ALA A 223 19.81 17.95 3.42
N MET A 224 19.67 16.68 3.82
CA MET A 224 20.00 15.55 2.95
C MET A 224 19.15 15.53 1.69
N GLY A 225 17.85 15.87 1.81
CA GLY A 225 16.92 15.97 0.68
C GLY A 225 17.33 17.07 -0.32
N GLU A 226 17.74 18.25 0.15
CA GLU A 226 18.23 19.35 -0.67
C GLU A 226 19.53 18.99 -1.40
N ILE A 227 20.49 18.39 -0.69
CA ILE A 227 21.77 17.96 -1.30
C ILE A 227 21.50 16.93 -2.39
N ARG A 228 20.66 15.93 -2.12
CA ARG A 228 20.28 14.91 -3.11
C ARG A 228 19.49 15.49 -4.29
N GLY A 229 18.66 16.51 -4.05
CA GLY A 229 17.94 17.22 -5.10
C GLY A 229 18.85 18.01 -6.03
N LYS A 230 19.92 18.61 -5.49
CA LYS A 230 20.86 19.45 -6.24
C LYS A 230 21.97 18.65 -6.93
N TYR A 231 22.47 17.59 -6.29
CA TYR A 231 23.67 16.86 -6.73
C TYR A 231 23.40 15.39 -7.12
N GLY A 232 22.13 14.97 -7.10
CA GLY A 232 21.73 13.60 -7.41
C GLY A 232 21.51 12.72 -6.16
N ALA A 233 20.75 11.64 -6.35
CA ALA A 233 20.32 10.77 -5.25
C ALA A 233 21.48 10.12 -4.49
N ASP A 234 22.61 9.91 -5.14
CA ASP A 234 23.79 9.25 -4.62
C ASP A 234 24.84 10.20 -4.01
N ALA A 235 24.59 11.52 -4.02
CA ALA A 235 25.51 12.52 -3.48
C ALA A 235 25.76 12.39 -1.97
N VAL A 236 24.74 11.91 -1.24
CA VAL A 236 24.85 11.60 0.20
C VAL A 236 24.16 10.28 0.47
N ILE A 237 24.94 9.27 0.82
CA ILE A 237 24.47 7.93 1.17
C ILE A 237 24.86 7.64 2.63
N ARG A 238 23.95 7.08 3.40
CA ARG A 238 24.27 6.60 4.75
C ARG A 238 25.19 5.38 4.68
N GLY A 239 26.17 5.28 5.59
CA GLY A 239 27.15 4.18 5.60
C GLY A 239 26.51 2.80 5.59
N SER A 240 25.43 2.59 6.34
CA SER A 240 24.68 1.32 6.36
C SER A 240 24.09 0.90 5.00
N VAL A 241 23.68 1.88 4.18
CA VAL A 241 23.17 1.62 2.82
C VAL A 241 24.30 1.41 1.82
N LEU A 242 25.45 2.06 2.03
CA LEU A 242 26.62 1.91 1.17
C LEU A 242 27.15 0.47 1.21
N GLU A 243 27.30 -0.10 2.41
CA GLU A 243 27.74 -1.48 2.59
C GLU A 243 26.82 -2.50 1.89
N GLN A 244 25.54 -2.24 1.86
CA GLN A 244 24.59 -3.12 1.17
C GLN A 244 24.76 -3.04 -0.36
N ARG A 245 24.85 -1.84 -0.92
CA ARG A 245 25.09 -1.64 -2.36
C ARG A 245 26.43 -2.24 -2.82
N GLU A 246 27.45 -2.19 -1.99
CA GLU A 246 28.74 -2.83 -2.31
C GLU A 246 28.63 -4.36 -2.31
N LYS A 247 27.86 -4.93 -1.40
CA LYS A 247 27.57 -6.37 -1.39
C LYS A 247 26.79 -6.80 -2.63
N GLU A 248 25.75 -6.06 -3.00
CA GLU A 248 24.94 -6.32 -4.20
C GLU A 248 25.78 -6.26 -5.48
N LYS A 249 26.63 -5.24 -5.65
CA LYS A 249 27.57 -5.13 -6.78
C LYS A 249 28.60 -6.25 -6.83
N LYS A 250 29.02 -6.78 -5.70
CA LYS A 250 29.93 -7.94 -5.65
C LYS A 250 29.23 -9.24 -6.03
N TYR A 251 27.93 -9.37 -5.76
CA TYR A 251 27.14 -10.54 -6.18
C TYR A 251 26.85 -10.52 -7.69
N GLU A 252 26.47 -9.38 -8.25
CA GLU A 252 26.25 -9.23 -9.70
C GLU A 252 27.52 -9.56 -10.51
N LYS A 253 28.71 -9.13 -10.03
CA LYS A 253 29.99 -9.45 -10.68
C LYS A 253 30.41 -10.93 -10.59
N LYS A 254 29.77 -11.74 -9.75
CA LYS A 254 30.07 -13.17 -9.60
C LYS A 254 29.15 -14.07 -10.44
N GLN A 255 28.11 -13.50 -11.04
CA GLN A 255 27.17 -14.24 -11.90
C GLN A 255 27.47 -14.11 -13.40
N PHE A 256 28.49 -13.31 -13.74
CA PHE A 256 29.09 -13.20 -15.08
C PHE A 256 30.56 -13.64 -14.99
#